data_c5364da35cc513edda32f60b616a50a9
#
_entry.id   c5364da35cc513edda32f60b616a50a9
#
_cell.length_a   1.000
_cell.length_b   1.000
_cell.length_c   1.000
_cell.angle_alpha   90.00
_cell.angle_beta   90.00
_cell.angle_gamma   90.00
#
_symmetry.space_group_name_H-M   'P 1'
#
loop_
_entity.id
_entity.type
_entity.pdbx_description
1 polymer ?
#
loop_
_entity_poly.entity_id
_entity_poly.type
_entity_poly.pdbx_seq_one_letter_code
_entity_poly.pdbx_strand_id
1 'polypeptide(L)'
;VSLRDNLKFKEIGEIIRKDPSTISKEVRNHYKIVEKSTYNPCANRHICKHYGDICKPCQKRWGQDCKKCDPPCYTHCPDFEEQVCLKIKKPPYVCNGCDTRHGCKLRRHLYEAKYAQNEYEAVRSESRQGFAISSEELKRIDGIISPLIKQGQSIHQICVNNVDLIMLDEKTIYNYIDAGLLSV
;
A
#
# COMPACT_ATOMS: atom_id res chain seq x y z
N VAL A 1 17.62 12.43 -8.15
CA VAL A 1 18.89 13.17 -7.99
C VAL A 1 18.90 13.77 -6.60
N SER A 2 18.09 14.74 -6.27
CA SER A 2 18.15 15.56 -5.08
C SER A 2 18.23 14.85 -3.71
N LEU A 3 17.49 13.75 -3.52
CA LEU A 3 17.56 12.98 -2.27
C LEU A 3 18.86 12.17 -2.13
N ARG A 4 19.53 11.84 -3.23
CA ARG A 4 20.85 11.19 -3.21
C ARG A 4 21.95 12.16 -2.83
N ASP A 5 21.76 13.42 -3.13
CA ASP A 5 22.70 14.51 -2.88
C ASP A 5 22.52 15.13 -1.47
N ASN A 6 21.69 14.49 -0.62
CA ASN A 6 21.38 14.92 0.75
C ASN A 6 20.75 16.33 0.86
N LEU A 7 20.08 16.82 -0.19
CA LEU A 7 19.38 18.09 -0.15
C LEU A 7 18.20 18.03 0.83
N LYS A 8 17.98 19.13 1.55
CA LYS A 8 16.82 19.28 2.43
C LYS A 8 15.54 19.48 1.61
N PHE A 9 14.40 19.12 2.16
CA PHE A 9 13.11 19.28 1.46
C PHE A 9 12.82 20.72 1.03
N LYS A 10 13.33 21.73 1.77
CA LYS A 10 13.23 23.14 1.38
C LYS A 10 13.98 23.40 0.07
N GLU A 11 15.23 22.95 -0.03
CA GLU A 11 16.08 23.12 -1.22
C GLU A 11 15.49 22.38 -2.42
N ILE A 12 14.97 21.16 -2.19
CA ILE A 12 14.26 20.39 -3.23
C ILE A 12 13.01 21.15 -3.67
N GLY A 13 12.25 21.71 -2.72
CA GLY A 13 11.04 22.48 -2.99
C GLY A 13 11.29 23.70 -3.87
N GLU A 14 12.38 24.41 -3.62
CA GLU A 14 12.82 25.56 -4.44
C GLU A 14 13.13 25.11 -5.89
N ILE A 15 13.84 23.97 -6.06
CA ILE A 15 14.21 23.43 -7.37
C ILE A 15 12.98 23.02 -8.19
N ILE A 16 12.04 22.30 -7.58
CA ILE A 16 10.87 21.75 -8.30
C ILE A 16 9.60 22.60 -8.17
N ARG A 17 9.69 23.77 -7.51
CA ARG A 17 8.57 24.69 -7.25
C ARG A 17 7.38 24.02 -6.56
N LYS A 18 7.67 23.25 -5.51
CA LYS A 18 6.68 22.56 -4.68
C LYS A 18 6.91 22.88 -3.21
N ASP A 19 5.84 22.87 -2.44
CA ASP A 19 5.92 23.04 -1.00
C ASP A 19 6.73 21.91 -0.34
N PRO A 20 7.67 22.22 0.58
CA PRO A 20 8.46 21.22 1.29
C PRO A 20 7.62 20.18 2.05
N SER A 21 6.43 20.56 2.55
CA SER A 21 5.54 19.65 3.25
C SER A 21 4.92 18.62 2.31
N THR A 22 4.63 19.01 1.06
CA THR A 22 4.15 18.10 0.02
C THR A 22 5.22 17.07 -0.32
N ILE A 23 6.48 17.51 -0.49
CA ILE A 23 7.61 16.61 -0.77
C ILE A 23 7.82 15.65 0.41
N SER A 24 7.76 16.17 1.63
CA SER A 24 7.89 15.35 2.85
C SER A 24 6.83 14.27 2.95
N LYS A 25 5.55 14.59 2.65
CA LYS A 25 4.44 13.64 2.62
C LYS A 25 4.63 12.60 1.53
N GLU A 26 5.00 13.03 0.33
CA GLU A 26 5.28 12.17 -0.80
C GLU A 26 6.37 11.13 -0.48
N VAL A 27 7.54 11.60 -0.02
CA VAL A 27 8.67 10.73 0.31
C VAL A 27 8.36 9.78 1.47
N ARG A 28 7.55 10.22 2.44
CA ARG A 28 7.16 9.42 3.59
C ARG A 28 6.15 8.33 3.25
N ASN A 29 5.27 8.56 2.30
CA ASN A 29 4.17 7.66 1.97
C ASN A 29 4.50 6.72 0.81
N HIS A 30 5.38 7.14 -0.12
CA HIS A 30 5.67 6.44 -1.37
C HIS A 30 7.14 6.04 -1.49
N TYR A 31 7.58 5.10 -0.67
CA TYR A 31 8.92 4.54 -0.74
C TYR A 31 8.86 3.02 -0.94
N LYS A 32 9.86 2.52 -1.62
CA LYS A 32 10.08 1.10 -1.86
C LYS A 32 10.91 0.49 -0.73
N ILE A 33 10.47 -0.62 -0.17
CA ILE A 33 11.26 -1.40 0.78
C ILE A 33 12.17 -2.34 0.00
N VAL A 34 13.47 -2.27 0.28
CA VAL A 34 14.48 -3.17 -0.29
C VAL A 34 15.10 -3.98 0.85
N GLU A 35 14.83 -5.28 0.80
CA GLU A 35 15.38 -6.24 1.75
C GLU A 35 16.78 -6.69 1.36
N LYS A 36 17.63 -6.97 2.36
CA LYS A 36 18.82 -7.78 2.16
C LYS A 36 18.47 -9.23 2.49
N SER A 37 18.43 -10.08 1.49
CA SER A 37 18.01 -11.48 1.53
C SER A 37 18.78 -12.39 2.52
N THR A 38 19.77 -11.88 3.22
CA THR A 38 20.68 -12.66 4.04
C THR A 38 20.74 -12.22 5.50
N TYR A 39 19.80 -11.41 5.96
CA TYR A 39 19.86 -10.86 7.31
C TYR A 39 18.51 -10.98 8.03
N ASN A 40 18.54 -11.54 9.25
CA ASN A 40 17.35 -11.60 10.10
C ASN A 40 17.02 -10.18 10.63
N PRO A 41 15.88 -9.58 10.22
CA PRO A 41 15.51 -8.22 10.59
C PRO A 41 14.93 -8.11 12.01
N CYS A 42 14.88 -9.21 12.78
CA CYS A 42 14.34 -9.20 14.15
C CYS A 42 15.21 -8.35 15.10
N ALA A 43 14.61 -7.43 15.83
CA ALA A 43 15.27 -6.64 16.87
C ALA A 43 15.81 -7.54 17.99
N ASN A 44 15.08 -8.59 18.32
CA ASN A 44 15.38 -9.54 19.39
C ASN A 44 16.32 -10.68 18.97
N ARG A 45 16.90 -10.66 17.77
CA ARG A 45 17.71 -11.76 17.22
C ARG A 45 18.90 -12.18 18.10
N HIS A 46 19.44 -11.27 18.89
CA HIS A 46 20.59 -11.56 19.77
C HIS A 46 20.18 -12.12 21.15
N ILE A 47 18.91 -11.96 21.52
CA ILE A 47 18.33 -12.39 22.79
C ILE A 47 17.08 -13.26 22.56
N CYS A 48 17.02 -13.93 21.42
CA CYS A 48 15.85 -14.68 20.99
C CYS A 48 15.47 -15.77 22.00
N LYS A 49 14.25 -15.71 22.53
CA LYS A 49 13.70 -16.68 23.48
C LYS A 49 13.26 -17.98 22.79
N HIS A 50 13.01 -17.94 21.49
CA HIS A 50 12.52 -19.06 20.69
C HIS A 50 13.65 -19.86 20.03
N TYR A 51 14.87 -19.62 20.44
CA TYR A 51 16.02 -20.40 19.97
C TYR A 51 15.89 -21.85 20.43
N GLY A 52 15.93 -22.77 19.47
CA GLY A 52 15.78 -24.21 19.77
C GLY A 52 14.33 -24.69 19.78
N ASP A 53 13.35 -23.81 19.76
CA ASP A 53 11.92 -24.13 19.65
C ASP A 53 11.42 -23.96 18.21
N ILE A 54 11.34 -22.74 17.72
CA ILE A 54 10.98 -22.46 16.31
C ILE A 54 12.10 -22.93 15.38
N CYS A 55 13.36 -22.84 15.80
CA CYS A 55 14.55 -23.20 15.04
C CYS A 55 15.09 -24.59 15.40
N LYS A 56 14.24 -25.59 15.62
CA LYS A 56 14.64 -26.97 15.99
C LYS A 56 15.80 -27.55 15.18
N PRO A 57 15.91 -27.38 13.86
CA PRO A 57 17.04 -27.89 13.09
C PRO A 57 18.27 -26.98 13.11
N CYS A 58 18.22 -25.82 13.76
CA CYS A 58 19.32 -24.88 13.74
C CYS A 58 20.38 -25.22 14.78
N GLN A 59 21.48 -25.81 14.33
CA GLN A 59 22.65 -26.11 15.19
C GLN A 59 23.54 -24.89 15.43
N LYS A 60 23.20 -23.73 14.86
CA LYS A 60 23.99 -22.49 14.97
C LYS A 60 23.61 -21.74 16.24
N ARG A 61 24.57 -21.62 17.13
CA ARG A 61 24.43 -20.81 18.36
C ARG A 61 24.27 -19.34 18.02
N TRP A 62 23.23 -18.71 18.60
CA TRP A 62 22.99 -17.26 18.67
C TRP A 62 22.79 -16.54 17.32
N GLY A 63 21.68 -15.96 17.17
CA GLY A 63 21.12 -15.12 16.09
C GLY A 63 21.99 -14.32 15.12
N GLN A 64 23.30 -14.39 15.26
CA GLN A 64 24.24 -13.74 14.34
C GLN A 64 24.29 -14.40 12.96
N ASP A 65 23.94 -15.68 12.87
CA ASP A 65 24.06 -16.48 11.65
C ASP A 65 22.72 -16.94 11.06
N CYS A 66 21.60 -16.36 11.46
CA CYS A 66 20.27 -16.64 10.89
C CYS A 66 20.16 -16.10 9.45
N LYS A 67 21.06 -16.57 8.58
CA LYS A 67 21.18 -16.06 7.19
C LYS A 67 20.51 -16.94 6.16
N LYS A 68 20.11 -18.17 6.51
CA LYS A 68 19.72 -19.19 5.52
C LYS A 68 18.57 -20.08 5.99
N CYS A 69 17.69 -19.56 6.85
CA CYS A 69 16.48 -20.32 7.17
C CYS A 69 15.48 -20.20 6.04
N ASP A 70 14.94 -21.32 5.59
CA ASP A 70 13.88 -21.38 4.60
C ASP A 70 12.76 -22.28 5.17
N PRO A 71 11.58 -21.74 5.45
CA PRO A 71 11.23 -20.31 5.52
C PRO A 71 11.96 -19.59 6.68
N PRO A 72 12.18 -18.27 6.58
CA PRO A 72 12.86 -17.51 7.64
C PRO A 72 12.08 -17.59 8.97
N CYS A 73 12.76 -17.83 10.09
CA CYS A 73 12.11 -17.99 11.40
C CYS A 73 11.24 -16.79 11.80
N TYR A 74 11.59 -15.58 11.37
CA TYR A 74 10.83 -14.37 11.69
C TYR A 74 9.46 -14.31 11.00
N THR A 75 9.19 -15.14 9.99
CA THR A 75 7.85 -15.22 9.36
C THR A 75 6.84 -15.99 10.21
N HIS A 76 7.31 -16.78 11.17
CA HIS A 76 6.49 -17.63 12.04
C HIS A 76 6.62 -17.27 13.52
N CYS A 77 7.53 -16.35 13.87
CA CYS A 77 7.81 -16.00 15.25
C CYS A 77 6.71 -15.08 15.80
N PRO A 78 6.04 -15.47 16.92
CA PRO A 78 5.01 -14.63 17.52
C PRO A 78 5.58 -13.35 18.15
N ASP A 79 6.85 -13.39 18.58
CA ASP A 79 7.55 -12.24 19.20
C ASP A 79 8.43 -11.50 18.20
N PHE A 80 8.09 -11.58 16.91
CA PHE A 80 8.83 -10.85 15.88
C PHE A 80 8.63 -9.35 16.03
N GLU A 81 9.73 -8.64 16.22
CA GLU A 81 9.78 -7.19 16.21
C GLU A 81 10.82 -6.74 15.19
N GLU A 82 10.39 -5.95 14.22
CA GLU A 82 11.29 -5.47 13.18
C GLU A 82 12.27 -4.42 13.70
N GLN A 83 13.56 -4.65 13.48
CA GLN A 83 14.58 -3.65 13.76
C GLN A 83 14.57 -2.56 12.69
N VAL A 84 13.96 -1.42 13.02
CA VAL A 84 13.87 -0.25 12.16
C VAL A 84 15.05 0.70 12.39
N CYS A 85 15.62 1.23 11.30
CA CYS A 85 16.68 2.22 11.38
C CYS A 85 16.17 3.54 11.98
N LEU A 86 16.81 4.05 13.03
CA LEU A 86 16.40 5.31 13.67
C LEU A 86 16.53 6.53 12.73
N LYS A 87 17.44 6.48 11.75
CA LYS A 87 17.62 7.56 10.79
C LYS A 87 16.36 7.82 9.93
N ILE A 88 15.58 6.76 9.60
CA ILE A 88 14.36 6.92 8.80
C ILE A 88 13.16 7.47 9.59
N LYS A 89 13.27 7.59 10.92
CA LYS A 89 12.25 8.27 11.74
C LYS A 89 12.30 9.80 11.63
N LYS A 90 13.37 10.32 11.02
CA LYS A 90 13.60 11.75 10.79
C LYS A 90 13.76 12.03 9.29
N PRO A 91 13.54 13.27 8.84
CA PRO A 91 13.82 13.64 7.45
C PRO A 91 15.25 13.24 7.03
N PRO A 92 15.43 12.71 5.83
CA PRO A 92 14.49 12.61 4.71
C PRO A 92 13.60 11.33 4.71
N TYR A 93 13.50 10.55 5.78
CA TYR A 93 12.69 9.33 5.96
C TYR A 93 13.06 8.14 5.06
N VAL A 94 14.03 8.32 4.21
CA VAL A 94 14.51 7.33 3.23
C VAL A 94 16.03 7.21 3.25
N CYS A 95 16.54 6.13 2.66
CA CYS A 95 17.96 5.80 2.65
C CYS A 95 18.69 6.28 1.39
N ASN A 96 18.08 7.13 0.57
CA ASN A 96 18.63 7.54 -0.72
C ASN A 96 20.03 8.21 -0.61
N GLY A 97 20.19 9.12 0.33
CA GLY A 97 21.46 9.81 0.61
C GLY A 97 22.23 9.25 1.81
N CYS A 98 21.87 8.05 2.31
CA CYS A 98 22.53 7.51 3.50
C CYS A 98 23.95 7.00 3.19
N ASP A 99 24.96 7.56 3.87
CA ASP A 99 26.38 7.22 3.70
C ASP A 99 26.70 5.76 4.01
N THR A 100 25.99 5.17 5.01
CA THR A 100 26.16 3.79 5.41
C THR A 100 25.31 2.81 4.62
N ARG A 101 24.63 3.24 3.56
CA ARG A 101 23.68 2.45 2.77
C ARG A 101 24.26 1.12 2.27
N HIS A 102 25.51 1.14 1.79
CA HIS A 102 26.14 -0.06 1.20
C HIS A 102 26.41 -1.17 2.23
N GLY A 103 26.81 -0.79 3.44
CA GLY A 103 27.04 -1.72 4.56
C GLY A 103 25.81 -2.03 5.40
N CYS A 104 24.70 -1.30 5.22
CA CYS A 104 23.51 -1.43 6.05
C CYS A 104 22.85 -2.79 5.86
N LYS A 105 22.57 -3.46 6.99
CA LYS A 105 21.94 -4.78 7.05
C LYS A 105 20.41 -4.72 7.25
N LEU A 106 19.88 -3.54 7.59
CA LEU A 106 18.45 -3.33 7.82
C LEU A 106 17.71 -3.16 6.50
N ARG A 107 16.39 -3.31 6.55
CA ARG A 107 15.50 -2.95 5.44
C ARG A 107 15.72 -1.50 5.05
N ARG A 108 15.85 -1.25 3.77
CA ARG A 108 16.12 0.09 3.24
C ARG A 108 14.87 0.67 2.62
N HIS A 109 14.53 1.87 3.01
CA HIS A 109 13.47 2.65 2.39
C HIS A 109 14.09 3.51 1.28
N LEU A 110 13.73 3.25 0.04
CA LEU A 110 14.23 3.98 -1.12
C LEU A 110 13.09 4.68 -1.83
N TYR A 111 13.18 5.99 -1.96
CA TYR A 111 12.26 6.74 -2.80
C TYR A 111 12.72 6.68 -4.25
N GLU A 112 11.83 6.26 -5.13
CA GLU A 112 11.99 6.27 -6.58
C GLU A 112 10.74 6.92 -7.18
N ALA A 113 10.88 8.05 -7.88
CA ALA A 113 9.75 8.80 -8.42
C ALA A 113 8.84 7.96 -9.33
N LYS A 114 9.43 7.07 -10.15
CA LYS A 114 8.64 6.16 -11.00
C LYS A 114 7.81 5.16 -10.19
N TYR A 115 8.37 4.63 -9.12
CA TYR A 115 7.65 3.73 -8.21
C TYR A 115 6.49 4.46 -7.53
N ALA A 116 6.76 5.66 -6.98
CA ALA A 116 5.75 6.49 -6.34
C ALA A 116 4.61 6.87 -7.30
N GLN A 117 4.93 7.20 -8.55
CA GLN A 117 3.94 7.48 -9.58
C GLN A 117 3.07 6.25 -9.89
N ASN A 118 3.68 5.08 -10.03
CA ASN A 118 2.95 3.84 -10.30
C ASN A 118 2.02 3.47 -9.13
N GLU A 119 2.47 3.63 -7.87
CA GLU A 119 1.59 3.44 -6.70
C GLU A 119 0.41 4.41 -6.70
N TYR A 120 0.66 5.69 -6.97
CA TYR A 120 -0.40 6.68 -7.06
C TYR A 120 -1.43 6.33 -8.14
N GLU A 121 -0.96 5.91 -9.32
CA GLU A 121 -1.83 5.50 -10.43
C GLU A 121 -2.61 4.23 -10.10
N ALA A 122 -2.01 3.26 -9.42
CA ALA A 122 -2.67 2.05 -8.98
C ALA A 122 -3.81 2.37 -7.99
N VAL A 123 -3.52 3.12 -6.93
CA VAL A 123 -4.53 3.55 -5.95
C VAL A 123 -5.65 4.37 -6.60
N ARG A 124 -5.29 5.27 -7.53
CA ARG A 124 -6.27 6.05 -8.29
C ARG A 124 -7.12 5.18 -9.20
N SER A 125 -6.55 4.13 -9.79
CA SER A 125 -7.27 3.16 -10.62
C SER A 125 -8.21 2.31 -9.78
N GLU A 126 -7.71 1.74 -8.68
CA GLU A 126 -8.50 0.92 -7.75
C GLU A 126 -9.68 1.70 -7.15
N SER A 127 -9.45 2.94 -6.73
CA SER A 127 -10.52 3.80 -6.19
C SER A 127 -11.59 4.17 -7.23
N ARG A 128 -11.29 4.02 -8.52
CA ARG A 128 -12.24 4.24 -9.62
C ARG A 128 -12.88 2.94 -10.13
N GLN A 129 -12.27 1.78 -9.87
CA GLN A 129 -12.78 0.47 -10.30
C GLN A 129 -13.73 -0.17 -9.28
N GLY A 130 -13.70 0.28 -8.02
CA GLY A 130 -14.58 -0.22 -6.97
C GLY A 130 -15.94 0.44 -7.01
N PHE A 131 -16.97 -0.32 -7.36
CA PHE A 131 -18.34 0.09 -7.03
C PHE A 131 -18.53 -0.11 -5.51
N ALA A 132 -18.79 0.98 -4.77
CA ALA A 132 -19.00 0.94 -3.32
C ALA A 132 -20.39 0.37 -2.98
N ILE A 133 -20.71 -0.79 -3.54
CA ILE A 133 -21.99 -1.46 -3.36
C ILE A 133 -21.79 -2.93 -3.00
N SER A 134 -22.53 -3.42 -2.01
CA SER A 134 -22.52 -4.85 -1.68
C SER A 134 -23.25 -5.68 -2.73
N SER A 135 -22.92 -6.98 -2.83
CA SER A 135 -23.60 -7.89 -3.77
C SER A 135 -25.11 -8.01 -3.49
N GLU A 136 -25.51 -7.87 -2.24
CA GLU A 136 -26.92 -7.91 -1.83
C GLU A 136 -27.66 -6.65 -2.29
N GLU A 137 -27.05 -5.51 -2.05
CA GLU A 137 -27.60 -4.24 -2.46
C GLU A 137 -27.66 -4.11 -3.98
N LEU A 138 -26.64 -4.60 -4.69
CA LEU A 138 -26.64 -4.65 -6.16
C LEU A 138 -27.81 -5.48 -6.70
N LYS A 139 -28.06 -6.67 -6.12
CA LYS A 139 -29.19 -7.52 -6.49
C LYS A 139 -30.53 -6.84 -6.21
N ARG A 140 -30.66 -6.12 -5.10
CA ARG A 140 -31.85 -5.36 -4.76
C ARG A 140 -32.13 -4.28 -5.81
N ILE A 141 -31.12 -3.53 -6.17
CA ILE A 141 -31.22 -2.46 -7.18
C ILE A 141 -31.49 -3.02 -8.56
N ASP A 142 -30.82 -4.10 -8.95
CA ASP A 142 -31.06 -4.79 -10.23
C ASP A 142 -32.52 -5.27 -10.34
N GLY A 143 -33.07 -5.80 -9.26
CA GLY A 143 -34.46 -6.22 -9.19
C GLY A 143 -35.48 -5.10 -9.38
N ILE A 144 -35.08 -3.83 -9.10
CA ILE A 144 -35.95 -2.66 -9.31
C ILE A 144 -35.73 -2.09 -10.72
N ILE A 145 -34.48 -1.88 -11.10
CA ILE A 145 -34.12 -1.11 -12.31
C ILE A 145 -34.34 -1.94 -13.58
N SER A 146 -33.84 -3.17 -13.62
CA SER A 146 -33.83 -3.97 -14.84
C SER A 146 -35.20 -4.25 -15.41
N PRO A 147 -36.27 -4.57 -14.61
CA PRO A 147 -37.60 -4.70 -15.14
C PRO A 147 -38.16 -3.42 -15.72
N LEU A 148 -37.86 -2.25 -15.10
CA LEU A 148 -38.38 -0.96 -15.54
C LEU A 148 -37.71 -0.51 -16.85
N ILE A 149 -36.44 -0.76 -17.04
CA ILE A 149 -35.73 -0.51 -18.30
C ILE A 149 -36.34 -1.41 -19.42
N LYS A 150 -36.54 -2.70 -19.11
CA LYS A 150 -37.19 -3.61 -20.09
C LYS A 150 -38.61 -3.22 -20.48
N GLN A 151 -39.31 -2.47 -19.63
CA GLN A 151 -40.60 -1.83 -19.95
C GLN A 151 -40.46 -0.53 -20.74
N GLY A 152 -39.26 -0.10 -21.08
CA GLY A 152 -38.98 1.09 -21.87
C GLY A 152 -38.92 2.40 -21.09
N GLN A 153 -38.85 2.35 -19.77
CA GLN A 153 -38.68 3.57 -18.97
C GLN A 153 -37.24 4.09 -19.06
N SER A 154 -37.09 5.43 -19.16
CA SER A 154 -35.76 6.05 -19.11
C SER A 154 -35.14 5.97 -17.71
N ILE A 155 -33.82 5.89 -17.65
CA ILE A 155 -33.10 5.87 -16.37
C ILE A 155 -33.44 7.10 -15.52
N HIS A 156 -33.54 8.26 -16.11
CA HIS A 156 -33.99 9.49 -15.46
C HIS A 156 -35.36 9.31 -14.76
N GLN A 157 -36.35 8.79 -15.49
CA GLN A 157 -37.68 8.56 -14.94
C GLN A 157 -37.69 7.54 -13.83
N ILE A 158 -36.88 6.49 -13.96
CA ILE A 158 -36.72 5.45 -12.93
C ILE A 158 -36.13 6.06 -11.63
N CYS A 159 -35.07 6.87 -11.75
CA CYS A 159 -34.46 7.56 -10.62
C CYS A 159 -35.43 8.50 -9.91
N VAL A 160 -36.15 9.33 -10.64
CA VAL A 160 -37.09 10.30 -10.06
C VAL A 160 -38.27 9.59 -9.38
N ASN A 161 -38.80 8.55 -9.95
CA ASN A 161 -39.97 7.84 -9.40
C ASN A 161 -39.63 6.89 -8.25
N ASN A 162 -38.37 6.51 -8.08
CA ASN A 162 -37.92 5.54 -7.09
C ASN A 162 -36.77 6.07 -6.24
N VAL A 163 -36.71 7.38 -6.01
CA VAL A 163 -35.59 8.04 -5.31
C VAL A 163 -35.33 7.43 -3.93
N ASP A 164 -36.39 7.16 -3.17
CA ASP A 164 -36.31 6.61 -1.82
C ASP A 164 -35.87 5.13 -1.79
N LEU A 165 -36.09 4.41 -2.89
CA LEU A 165 -35.79 3.00 -3.00
C LEU A 165 -34.38 2.78 -3.58
N ILE A 166 -33.97 3.58 -4.55
CA ILE A 166 -32.71 3.39 -5.28
C ILE A 166 -31.56 4.12 -4.57
N MET A 167 -31.79 5.34 -4.05
CA MET A 167 -30.80 6.18 -3.36
C MET A 167 -29.46 6.36 -4.10
N LEU A 168 -29.50 6.23 -5.44
CA LEU A 168 -28.36 6.41 -6.34
C LEU A 168 -28.66 7.52 -7.35
N ASP A 169 -27.61 8.20 -7.79
CA ASP A 169 -27.73 9.15 -8.87
C ASP A 169 -27.76 8.42 -10.25
N GLU A 170 -28.30 9.10 -11.24
CA GLU A 170 -28.44 8.63 -12.59
C GLU A 170 -27.11 8.18 -13.22
N LYS A 171 -26.03 8.95 -12.95
CA LYS A 171 -24.70 8.64 -13.44
C LYS A 171 -24.15 7.32 -12.87
N THR A 172 -24.44 7.04 -11.60
CA THR A 172 -24.03 5.78 -10.97
C THR A 172 -24.73 4.59 -11.61
N ILE A 173 -26.02 4.72 -11.96
CA ILE A 173 -26.76 3.66 -12.62
C ILE A 173 -26.20 3.41 -14.05
N TYR A 174 -25.89 4.45 -14.80
CA TYR A 174 -25.21 4.29 -16.10
C TYR A 174 -23.89 3.54 -15.95
N ASN A 175 -23.07 3.89 -14.96
CA ASN A 175 -21.80 3.20 -14.70
C ASN A 175 -22.00 1.71 -14.36
N TYR A 176 -23.08 1.35 -13.66
CA TYR A 176 -23.39 -0.06 -13.34
C TYR A 176 -23.85 -0.83 -14.58
N ILE A 177 -24.59 -0.19 -15.48
CA ILE A 177 -24.99 -0.77 -16.77
C ILE A 177 -23.78 -0.99 -17.66
N ASP A 178 -22.92 0.02 -17.82
CA ASP A 178 -21.70 -0.03 -18.63
C ASP A 178 -20.72 -1.09 -18.13
N ALA A 179 -20.70 -1.32 -16.81
CA ALA A 179 -19.89 -2.36 -16.19
C ALA A 179 -20.51 -3.76 -16.25
N GLY A 180 -21.71 -3.90 -16.81
CA GLY A 180 -22.42 -5.19 -16.89
C GLY A 180 -22.87 -5.74 -15.54
N LEU A 181 -23.08 -4.87 -14.55
CA LEU A 181 -23.51 -5.25 -13.20
C LEU A 181 -25.03 -5.41 -13.08
N LEU A 182 -25.80 -4.81 -13.97
CA LEU A 182 -27.27 -4.92 -14.02
C LEU A 182 -27.71 -5.81 -15.18
N SER A 183 -28.81 -6.53 -15.00
CA SER A 183 -29.35 -7.53 -15.93
C SER A 183 -30.25 -6.89 -17.02
N VAL A 184 -29.89 -5.76 -17.55
CA VAL A 184 -30.64 -4.97 -18.52
C VAL A 184 -30.47 -5.45 -19.95
#